data_cf6c8696cd2e5a906ed26d1846543154
#
_entry.id   cf6c8696cd2e5a906ed26d1846543154
#
_cell.length_a   1.000
_cell.length_b   1.000
_cell.length_c   1.000
_cell.angle_alpha   90.00
_cell.angle_beta   90.00
_cell.angle_gamma   90.00
#
_symmetry.space_group_name_H-M   'P 1'
#
loop_
_entity.id
_entity.type
_entity.pdbx_description
1 polymer ?
#
loop_
_entity_poly.entity_id
_entity_poly.type
_entity_poly.pdbx_seq_one_letter_code
_entity_poly.pdbx_strand_id
1 'polypeptide(L)'
;EALGLTLTVFIEVALNKKDKETRDSFMERIRLWPEVLECHFISGEYDNLLRIVLEDIVAYRKFVLDKLLAIPEVEKTRSSISLGQWKSTTALPLGSA
;
A
#
# COMPACT_ATOMS: atom_id res chain seq x y z
N GLU A 1 20.16 -10.92 6.63
CA GLU A 1 19.52 -10.55 6.50
C GLU A 1 19.63 -9.39 6.94
N ALA A 2 19.84 -8.80 6.32
CA ALA A 2 19.94 -7.53 6.69
C ALA A 2 19.41 -7.35 8.04
N LEU A 3 19.44 -8.33 8.77
CA LEU A 3 19.03 -8.24 10.13
C LEU A 3 17.67 -7.63 10.27
N GLY A 4 16.83 -7.82 9.27
CA GLY A 4 15.49 -7.34 9.35
C GLY A 4 15.31 -5.86 9.13
N LEU A 5 16.33 -5.17 8.68
CA LEU A 5 16.17 -3.77 8.36
C LEU A 5 15.35 -3.65 7.08
N THR A 6 14.13 -3.22 7.22
CA THR A 6 13.23 -3.07 6.10
C THR A 6 12.55 -1.71 6.15
N LEU A 7 11.99 -1.35 5.03
CA LEU A 7 11.30 -0.09 4.87
C LEU A 7 9.81 -0.38 4.81
N THR A 8 9.04 0.22 5.69
CA THR A 8 7.59 0.15 5.63
C THR A 8 7.06 1.42 5.01
N VAL A 9 6.24 1.27 3.98
CA VAL A 9 5.73 2.41 3.25
C VAL A 9 4.21 2.29 3.14
N PHE A 10 3.53 3.42 3.33
CA PHE A 10 2.09 3.52 3.12
C PHE A 10 1.88 4.31 1.85
N ILE A 11 1.17 3.72 0.89
CA ILE A 11 0.93 4.37 -0.38
C ILE A 11 -0.56 4.49 -0.60
N GLU A 12 -1.03 5.73 -0.76
CA GLU A 12 -2.40 5.98 -1.15
C GLU A 12 -2.46 6.02 -2.66
N VAL A 13 -3.45 5.34 -3.23
CA VAL A 13 -3.59 5.21 -4.68
C VAL A 13 -4.96 5.71 -5.10
N ALA A 14 -4.98 6.61 -6.07
CA ALA A 14 -6.22 7.05 -6.69
C ALA A 14 -6.32 6.41 -8.07
N LEU A 15 -7.47 5.79 -8.33
CA LEU A 15 -7.73 5.16 -9.62
C LEU A 15 -8.37 6.17 -10.56
N ASN A 16 -8.15 6.00 -11.86
CA ASN A 16 -8.66 6.95 -12.84
C ASN A 16 -10.17 6.81 -13.08
N LYS A 17 -10.75 5.70 -12.67
CA LYS A 17 -12.20 5.50 -12.69
C LYS A 17 -12.61 4.90 -11.37
N LYS A 18 -13.84 5.24 -10.93
CA LYS A 18 -14.32 4.82 -9.62
C LYS A 18 -15.30 3.66 -9.70
N ASP A 19 -15.34 2.94 -10.82
CA ASP A 19 -16.28 1.86 -10.97
C ASP A 19 -15.70 0.54 -10.44
N LYS A 20 -16.58 -0.44 -10.30
CA LYS A 20 -16.23 -1.73 -9.74
C LYS A 20 -15.21 -2.45 -10.60
N GLU A 21 -15.37 -2.35 -11.92
CA GLU A 21 -14.48 -3.04 -12.83
C GLU A 21 -13.04 -2.58 -12.70
N THR A 22 -12.85 -1.28 -12.57
CA THR A 22 -11.51 -0.72 -12.39
C THR A 22 -10.91 -1.15 -11.07
N ARG A 23 -11.72 -1.14 -10.00
CA ARG A 23 -11.26 -1.60 -8.70
C ARG A 23 -10.83 -3.06 -8.74
N ASP A 24 -11.65 -3.90 -9.35
CA ASP A 24 -11.36 -5.32 -9.40
C ASP A 24 -10.10 -5.60 -10.21
N SER A 25 -9.90 -4.88 -11.30
CA SER A 25 -8.71 -5.02 -12.12
C SER A 25 -7.45 -4.65 -11.31
N PHE A 26 -7.53 -3.57 -10.58
CA PHE A 26 -6.42 -3.13 -9.74
C PHE A 26 -6.11 -4.19 -8.67
N MET A 27 -7.15 -4.69 -8.00
CA MET A 27 -6.96 -5.67 -6.95
C MET A 27 -6.35 -6.96 -7.45
N GLU A 28 -6.72 -7.38 -8.66
CA GLU A 28 -6.14 -8.59 -9.24
C GLU A 28 -4.64 -8.47 -9.39
N ARG A 29 -4.17 -7.30 -9.76
CA ARG A 29 -2.73 -7.08 -9.90
C ARG A 29 -2.04 -7.04 -8.54
N ILE A 30 -2.65 -6.32 -7.59
CA ILE A 30 -2.05 -6.14 -6.27
C ILE A 30 -1.91 -7.48 -5.54
N ARG A 31 -2.88 -8.37 -5.70
CA ARG A 31 -2.85 -9.67 -5.03
C ARG A 31 -1.60 -10.48 -5.33
N LEU A 32 -1.00 -10.25 -6.47
CA LEU A 32 0.16 -11.03 -6.89
C LEU A 32 1.48 -10.46 -6.38
N TRP A 33 1.45 -9.33 -5.70
CA TRP A 33 2.68 -8.67 -5.26
C TRP A 33 2.95 -8.98 -3.80
N PRO A 34 4.00 -9.80 -3.52
CA PRO A 34 4.29 -10.16 -2.13
C PRO A 34 4.73 -8.97 -1.27
N GLU A 35 5.20 -7.90 -1.87
CA GLU A 35 5.58 -6.70 -1.12
C GLU A 35 4.39 -6.04 -0.44
N VAL A 36 3.19 -6.23 -0.99
CA VAL A 36 1.99 -5.60 -0.46
C VAL A 36 1.42 -6.48 0.63
N LEU A 37 1.51 -6.00 1.87
CA LEU A 37 1.02 -6.75 3.01
C LEU A 37 -0.45 -6.49 3.29
N GLU A 38 -0.93 -5.29 2.99
CA GLU A 38 -2.32 -4.93 3.20
C GLU A 38 -2.76 -3.99 2.09
N CYS A 39 -4.03 -4.08 1.76
CA CYS A 39 -4.65 -3.14 0.85
C CYS A 39 -6.03 -2.83 1.39
N HIS A 40 -6.28 -1.57 1.69
CA HIS A 40 -7.55 -1.12 2.24
C HIS A 40 -8.27 -0.27 1.21
N PHE A 41 -9.57 -0.48 1.09
CA PHE A 41 -10.40 0.36 0.26
C PHE A 41 -10.85 1.51 1.16
N ILE A 42 -10.49 2.74 0.81
CA ILE A 42 -10.73 3.87 1.69
C ILE A 42 -11.62 4.88 1.00
N SER A 43 -12.22 5.75 1.79
CA SER A 43 -13.03 6.85 1.27
C SER A 43 -12.16 8.09 1.12
N GLY A 44 -12.60 9.00 0.27
CA GLY A 44 -11.90 10.25 0.08
C GLY A 44 -11.30 10.36 -1.31
N GLU A 45 -10.31 11.22 -1.43
CA GLU A 45 -9.69 11.49 -2.72
C GLU A 45 -8.94 10.29 -3.27
N TYR A 46 -8.34 9.50 -2.40
CA TYR A 46 -7.63 8.29 -2.77
C TYR A 46 -8.51 7.09 -2.50
N ASP A 47 -8.44 6.09 -3.35
CA ASP A 47 -9.33 4.94 -3.29
C ASP A 47 -8.80 3.79 -2.46
N ASN A 48 -7.49 3.66 -2.41
CA ASN A 48 -6.85 2.52 -1.75
C ASN A 48 -5.66 2.96 -0.94
N LEU A 49 -5.43 2.25 0.14
CA LEU A 49 -4.24 2.45 0.97
C LEU A 49 -3.50 1.12 1.04
N LEU A 50 -2.26 1.14 0.57
CA LEU A 50 -1.40 -0.04 0.59
C LEU A 50 -0.39 0.09 1.71
N ARG A 51 -0.14 -1.03 2.40
CA ARG A 51 1.00 -1.10 3.31
C ARG A 51 1.98 -2.08 2.69
N ILE A 52 3.14 -1.59 2.33
CA ILE A 52 4.16 -2.41 1.69
C ILE A 52 5.43 -2.42 2.51
N VAL A 53 6.20 -3.49 2.36
CA VAL A 53 7.48 -3.63 3.03
C VAL A 53 8.52 -3.92 1.97
N LEU A 54 9.58 -3.14 1.97
CA LEU A 54 10.65 -3.27 1.00
C LEU A 54 11.99 -3.26 1.69
N GLU A 55 12.99 -3.72 0.96
CA GLU A 55 14.31 -3.89 1.53
C GLU A 55 15.00 -2.56 1.80
N ASP A 56 14.86 -1.62 0.88
CA ASP A 56 15.54 -0.35 0.99
C ASP A 56 14.91 0.66 0.03
N ILE A 57 15.50 1.83 -0.03
CA ILE A 57 15.01 2.93 -0.88
C ILE A 57 15.09 2.57 -2.37
N VAL A 58 16.12 1.85 -2.76
CA VAL A 58 16.27 1.45 -4.16
C VAL A 58 15.11 0.54 -4.56
N ALA A 59 14.79 -0.44 -3.71
CA ALA A 59 13.67 -1.33 -3.96
C ALA A 59 12.35 -0.57 -3.98
N TYR A 60 12.23 0.47 -3.14
CA TYR A 60 11.03 1.30 -3.13
C TYR A 60 10.84 2.02 -4.45
N ARG A 61 11.91 2.64 -4.95
CA ARG A 61 11.82 3.34 -6.23
C ARG A 61 11.44 2.38 -7.35
N LYS A 62 12.04 1.22 -7.36
CA LYS A 62 11.74 0.22 -8.37
C LYS A 62 10.28 -0.22 -8.30
N PHE A 63 9.80 -0.47 -7.10
CA PHE A 63 8.42 -0.89 -6.92
C PHE A 63 7.46 0.16 -7.48
N VAL A 64 7.66 1.42 -7.11
CA VAL A 64 6.76 2.48 -7.53
C VAL A 64 6.82 2.66 -9.04
N LEU A 65 8.03 2.74 -9.60
CA LEU A 65 8.17 3.05 -11.02
C LEU A 65 7.82 1.89 -11.92
N ASP A 66 8.26 0.69 -11.56
CA ASP A 66 8.12 -0.46 -12.45
C ASP A 66 6.84 -1.22 -12.26
N LYS A 67 6.26 -1.17 -11.07
CA LYS A 67 5.03 -1.90 -10.80
C LYS A 67 3.83 -0.98 -10.67
N LEU A 68 3.86 -0.10 -9.68
CA LEU A 68 2.67 0.65 -9.32
C LEU A 68 2.28 1.65 -10.40
N LEU A 69 3.20 2.49 -10.81
CA LEU A 69 2.90 3.51 -11.82
C LEU A 69 2.78 2.93 -13.23
N ALA A 70 3.11 1.66 -13.40
CA ALA A 70 2.92 0.98 -14.68
C ALA A 70 1.50 0.48 -14.88
N ILE A 71 0.67 0.52 -13.83
CA ILE A 71 -0.72 0.09 -13.94
C ILE A 71 -1.53 1.20 -14.59
N PRO A 72 -2.20 0.91 -15.73
CA PRO A 72 -2.93 1.97 -16.43
C PRO A 72 -4.05 2.61 -15.61
N GLU A 73 -4.65 1.85 -14.71
CA GLU A 73 -5.76 2.35 -13.89
C GLU A 73 -5.32 3.32 -12.80
N VAL A 74 -4.03 3.39 -12.50
CA VAL A 74 -3.54 4.27 -11.44
C VAL A 74 -3.41 5.69 -11.97
N GLU A 75 -4.12 6.62 -11.35
CA GLU A 75 -4.07 8.02 -11.74
C GLU A 75 -2.95 8.74 -11.01
N LYS A 76 -2.88 8.57 -9.70
CA LYS A 76 -1.86 9.23 -8.90
C LYS A 76 -1.67 8.48 -7.60
N THR A 77 -0.54 8.71 -6.96
CA THR A 77 -0.20 8.06 -5.69
C THR A 77 0.39 9.08 -4.74
N ARG A 78 0.30 8.75 -3.46
CA ARG A 78 0.95 9.54 -2.42
C ARG A 78 1.57 8.57 -1.42
N SER A 79 2.88 8.64 -1.25
CA SER A 79 3.63 7.71 -0.42
C SER A 79 4.11 8.37 0.85
N SER A 80 4.10 7.59 1.94
CA SER A 80 4.65 8.02 3.22
C SER A 80 5.49 6.88 3.76
N ILE A 81 6.74 7.16 4.07
CA ILE A 81 7.63 6.16 4.63
C ILE A 81 7.48 6.21 6.14
N SER A 82 7.27 5.04 6.75
CA SER A 82 7.17 4.97 8.21
C SER A 82 8.52 5.29 8.82
N LEU A 83 8.52 6.23 9.76
CA LEU A 83 9.74 6.58 10.48
C LEU A 83 9.89 5.78 11.76
N GLY A 84 8.88 5.02 12.10
CA GLY A 84 8.91 4.18 13.28
C GLY A 84 7.51 3.88 13.73
N GLN A 85 7.38 2.82 14.52
CA GLN A 85 6.09 2.43 15.05
C GLN A 85 6.08 2.74 16.54
N TRP A 86 5.18 3.65 16.95
CA TRP A 86 5.12 4.08 18.33
C TRP A 86 4.34 3.12 19.20
N LYS A 87 3.39 2.42 18.62
CA LYS A 87 2.54 1.52 19.37
C LYS A 87 1.99 0.47 18.43
N SER A 88 1.89 -0.75 18.91
CA SER A 88 1.27 -1.83 18.16
C SER A 88 0.49 -2.69 19.13
N THR A 89 -0.81 -2.81 18.91
CA THR A 89 -1.67 -3.62 19.75
C THR A 89 -2.52 -4.51 18.85
N THR A 90 -2.41 -5.80 19.05
CA THR A 90 -3.16 -6.74 18.23
C THR A 90 -4.52 -7.07 18.81
N ALA A 91 -4.72 -6.81 20.10
CA ALA A 91 -5.97 -7.12 20.75
C ALA A 91 -6.85 -5.89 20.86
N LEU A 92 -8.12 -6.05 20.53
CA LEU A 92 -9.07 -4.96 20.70
C LEU A 92 -9.46 -4.86 22.17
N PRO A 93 -9.64 -3.63 22.68
CA PRO A 93 -10.07 -3.47 24.07
C PRO A 93 -11.52 -3.94 24.22
N LEU A 94 -11.70 -5.03 24.87
CA LEU A 94 -13.03 -5.59 25.05
C LEU A 94 -13.84 -4.71 25.97
N GLY A 95 -15.09 -4.49 25.61
CA GLY A 95 -15.96 -3.69 26.45
C GLY A 95 -15.76 -2.21 26.32
N SER A 96 -14.89 -1.78 25.46
CA SER A 96 -14.67 -0.36 25.26
C SER A 96 -15.61 0.22 24.24
N ALA A 97 -16.54 -0.53 23.81
CA ALA A 97 -17.49 -0.06 22.79
C ALA A 97 -18.36 1.04 23.31
#